data_84546415e281fbae88defe4de96b99b0
#
_entry.id   84546415e281fbae88defe4de96b99b0
#
_cell.length_a   1.000
_cell.length_b   1.000
_cell.length_c   1.000
_cell.angle_alpha   90.00
_cell.angle_beta   90.00
_cell.angle_gamma   90.00
#
_symmetry.space_group_name_H-M   'P 1'
#
loop_
_entity.id
_entity.type
_entity.pdbx_description
1 polymer ?
#
loop_
_entity_poly.entity_id
_entity_poly.type
_entity_poly.pdbx_seq_one_letter_code
_entity_poly.pdbx_strand_id
1 'polypeptide(L)'
;MNWSEVCSRYPSRFVLVEALKAMSSNHMRTIEEMTVVEEYDNPLQAWEGYKRHHKENPEREFYVFHTTKQEIEVIEGYFTGVYRA
;
A
#
# COMPACT_ATOMS: atom_id res chain seq x y z
N MET A 1 -8.05 4.41 -8.44
CA MET A 1 -8.10 2.99 -8.82
C MET A 1 -8.51 2.14 -7.62
N ASN A 2 -9.26 1.09 -7.85
CA ASN A 2 -9.48 0.09 -6.81
C ASN A 2 -8.42 -1.02 -6.93
N TRP A 3 -8.39 -1.94 -5.96
CA TRP A 3 -7.38 -2.97 -5.94
C TRP A 3 -7.43 -3.90 -7.16
N SER A 4 -8.63 -4.22 -7.64
CA SER A 4 -8.79 -5.06 -8.82
C SER A 4 -8.13 -4.45 -10.04
N GLU A 5 -8.27 -3.15 -10.22
CA GLU A 5 -7.64 -2.44 -11.32
C GLU A 5 -6.12 -2.42 -11.19
N VAL A 6 -5.62 -2.26 -9.97
CA VAL A 6 -4.18 -2.30 -9.71
C VAL A 6 -3.61 -3.67 -10.09
N CYS A 7 -4.27 -4.74 -9.67
CA CYS A 7 -3.82 -6.09 -9.99
C CYS A 7 -3.82 -6.37 -11.49
N SER A 8 -4.80 -5.84 -12.22
CA SER A 8 -4.86 -6.01 -13.67
C SER A 8 -3.74 -5.29 -14.39
N ARG A 9 -3.39 -4.10 -13.91
CA ARG A 9 -2.37 -3.28 -14.58
C ARG A 9 -0.95 -3.67 -14.21
N TYR A 10 -0.75 -4.22 -13.02
CA TYR A 10 0.59 -4.52 -12.48
C TYR A 10 0.65 -5.98 -12.01
N PRO A 11 0.53 -6.96 -12.92
CA PRO A 11 0.48 -8.36 -12.51
C PRO A 11 1.80 -8.82 -11.89
N SER A 12 1.69 -9.53 -10.76
CA SER A 12 2.83 -10.15 -10.06
C SER A 12 3.96 -9.17 -9.72
N ARG A 13 3.61 -8.01 -9.18
CA ARG A 13 4.61 -7.00 -8.82
C ARG A 13 4.35 -6.46 -7.43
N PHE A 14 5.40 -5.89 -6.82
CA PHE A 14 5.23 -5.06 -5.65
C PHE A 14 4.83 -3.65 -6.10
N VAL A 15 3.84 -3.08 -5.45
CA VAL A 15 3.38 -1.73 -5.76
C VAL A 15 3.37 -0.89 -4.50
N LEU A 16 3.83 0.36 -4.63
CA LEU A 16 3.69 1.36 -3.59
C LEU A 16 2.46 2.18 -3.96
N VAL A 17 1.47 2.17 -3.09
CA VAL A 17 0.21 2.87 -3.33
C VAL A 17 -0.03 3.94 -2.29
N GLU A 18 -0.70 5.00 -2.70
CA GLU A 18 -1.22 6.02 -1.81
C GLU A 18 -2.72 5.80 -1.66
N ALA A 19 -3.19 5.68 -0.41
CA ALA A 19 -4.61 5.54 -0.15
C ALA A 19 -5.30 6.88 -0.34
N LEU A 20 -6.29 6.93 -1.22
CA LEU A 20 -7.07 8.13 -1.50
C LEU A 20 -8.39 8.11 -0.74
N LYS A 21 -8.97 6.94 -0.56
CA LYS A 21 -10.20 6.75 0.19
C LYS A 21 -10.10 5.44 0.95
N ALA A 22 -10.28 5.50 2.26
CA ALA A 22 -10.16 4.33 3.13
C ALA A 22 -11.12 4.45 4.30
N MET A 23 -11.49 3.29 4.87
CA MET A 23 -12.36 3.20 6.03
C MET A 23 -11.74 2.29 7.06
N SER A 24 -11.91 2.63 8.33
CA SER A 24 -11.46 1.80 9.44
C SER A 24 -12.66 1.25 10.19
N SER A 25 -12.62 -0.04 10.53
CA SER A 25 -13.66 -0.71 11.30
C SER A 25 -13.05 -1.91 12.00
N ASN A 26 -13.31 -2.06 13.30
CA ASN A 26 -12.81 -3.20 14.09
C ASN A 26 -11.31 -3.39 13.98
N HIS A 27 -10.55 -2.30 14.02
CA HIS A 27 -9.09 -2.30 13.89
C HIS A 27 -8.59 -2.77 12.52
N MET A 28 -9.50 -2.82 11.53
CA MET A 28 -9.14 -3.14 10.14
C MET A 28 -9.34 -1.91 9.29
N ARG A 29 -8.37 -1.64 8.43
CA ARG A 29 -8.46 -0.52 7.50
C ARG A 29 -8.58 -1.06 6.09
N THR A 30 -9.66 -0.70 5.41
CA THR A 30 -9.95 -1.10 4.04
C THR A 30 -9.70 0.09 3.12
N ILE A 31 -8.91 -0.12 2.08
CA ILE A 31 -8.58 0.94 1.13
C ILE A 31 -9.48 0.79 -0.08
N GLU A 32 -10.38 1.75 -0.27
CA GLU A 32 -11.36 1.71 -1.36
C GLU A 32 -10.81 2.28 -2.66
N GLU A 33 -10.06 3.37 -2.58
CA GLU A 33 -9.44 3.99 -3.73
C GLU A 33 -7.99 4.29 -3.45
N MET A 34 -7.15 4.10 -4.44
CA MET A 34 -5.72 4.30 -4.33
C MET A 34 -5.12 4.71 -5.66
N THR A 35 -3.92 5.27 -5.62
CA THR A 35 -3.12 5.49 -6.80
C THR A 35 -1.80 4.77 -6.65
N VAL A 36 -1.29 4.21 -7.74
CA VAL A 36 0.02 3.55 -7.73
C VAL A 36 1.08 4.62 -7.92
N VAL A 37 1.98 4.73 -6.95
CA VAL A 37 3.07 5.71 -6.99
C VAL A 37 4.26 5.13 -7.76
N GLU A 38 4.64 3.90 -7.44
CA GLU A 38 5.72 3.19 -8.12
C GLU A 38 5.49 1.68 -8.06
N GLU A 39 6.15 0.96 -8.96
CA GLU A 39 6.17 -0.50 -8.93
C GLU A 39 7.60 -1.00 -8.84
N TYR A 40 7.79 -2.19 -8.27
CA TYR A 40 9.11 -2.74 -7.98
C TYR A 40 9.15 -4.24 -8.25
N ASP A 41 10.36 -4.75 -8.54
CA ASP A 41 10.57 -6.18 -8.78
C ASP A 41 10.77 -6.97 -7.50
N ASN A 42 11.28 -6.35 -6.46
CA ASN A 42 11.60 -7.06 -5.23
C ASN A 42 11.20 -6.25 -3.99
N PRO A 43 11.04 -6.95 -2.84
CA PRO A 43 10.55 -6.30 -1.62
C PRO A 43 11.50 -5.27 -1.03
N LEU A 44 12.81 -5.44 -1.21
CA LEU A 44 13.78 -4.49 -0.66
C LEU A 44 13.66 -3.13 -1.35
N GLN A 45 13.54 -3.13 -2.67
CA GLN A 45 13.35 -1.89 -3.42
C GLN A 45 12.03 -1.23 -3.06
N ALA A 46 10.98 -2.04 -2.88
CA ALA A 46 9.67 -1.53 -2.48
C ALA A 46 9.73 -0.87 -1.11
N TRP A 47 10.44 -1.48 -0.18
CA TRP A 47 10.61 -0.94 1.17
C TRP A 47 11.37 0.39 1.15
N GLU A 48 12.43 0.47 0.37
CA GLU A 48 13.20 1.70 0.24
C GLU A 48 12.37 2.83 -0.39
N GLY A 49 11.57 2.49 -1.41
CA GLY A 49 10.66 3.43 -2.02
C GLY A 49 9.62 3.95 -1.03
N TYR A 50 9.07 3.05 -0.22
CA TYR A 50 8.10 3.41 0.82
C TYR A 50 8.72 4.40 1.81
N LYS A 51 9.91 4.09 2.32
CA LYS A 51 10.58 4.96 3.29
C LYS A 51 10.84 6.35 2.71
N ARG A 52 11.28 6.42 1.47
CA ARG A 52 11.56 7.69 0.81
C ARG A 52 10.30 8.53 0.66
N HIS A 53 9.23 7.94 0.13
CA HIS A 53 7.98 8.66 -0.07
C HIS A 53 7.33 9.07 1.24
N HIS A 54 7.38 8.22 2.24
CA HIS A 54 6.84 8.54 3.55
C HIS A 54 7.60 9.70 4.19
N LYS A 55 8.93 9.71 4.06
CA LYS A 55 9.77 10.76 4.62
C LYS A 55 9.49 12.11 3.95
N GLU A 56 9.29 12.10 2.64
CA GLU A 56 9.02 13.32 1.88
C GLU A 56 7.60 13.84 2.08
N ASN A 57 6.65 12.94 2.33
CA ASN A 57 5.23 13.27 2.48
C ASN A 57 4.64 12.57 3.70
N PRO A 58 5.04 12.97 4.92
CA PRO A 58 4.63 12.23 6.12
C PRO A 58 3.13 12.27 6.41
N GLU A 59 2.41 13.23 5.86
CA GLU A 59 0.96 13.35 6.04
C GLU A 59 0.15 12.46 5.09
N ARG A 60 0.80 11.85 4.10
CA ARG A 60 0.12 10.97 3.15
C ARG A 60 0.16 9.53 3.62
N GLU A 61 -0.81 8.77 3.18
CA GLU A 61 -0.97 7.38 3.60
C GLU A 61 -0.47 6.45 2.50
N PHE A 62 0.69 5.82 2.73
CA PHE A 62 1.32 4.93 1.76
C PHE A 62 1.33 3.50 2.27
N TYR A 63 1.22 2.54 1.35
CA TYR A 63 1.34 1.11 1.64
C TYR A 63 2.08 0.41 0.52
N VAL A 64 2.72 -0.72 0.86
CA VAL A 64 3.34 -1.61 -0.12
C VAL A 64 2.56 -2.92 -0.11
N PHE A 65 2.12 -3.35 -1.29
CA PHE A 65 1.42 -4.63 -1.45
C PHE A 65 2.01 -5.38 -2.64
N HIS A 66 1.84 -6.71 -2.62
CA HIS A 66 2.13 -7.52 -3.79
C HIS A 66 0.81 -7.85 -4.50
N THR A 67 0.79 -7.68 -5.82
CA THR A 67 -0.45 -7.78 -6.59
C THR A 67 -0.98 -9.20 -6.78
N THR A 68 -0.28 -10.21 -6.27
CA THR A 68 -0.81 -11.58 -6.22
C THR A 68 -1.84 -11.75 -5.10
N LYS A 69 -1.96 -10.80 -4.18
CA LYS A 69 -2.99 -10.86 -3.14
C LYS A 69 -4.35 -10.52 -3.75
N GLN A 70 -5.36 -11.31 -3.42
CA GLN A 70 -6.71 -11.07 -3.91
C GLN A 70 -7.37 -9.88 -3.21
N GLU A 71 -7.09 -9.73 -1.92
CA GLU A 71 -7.65 -8.66 -1.12
C GLU A 71 -6.56 -8.03 -0.27
N ILE A 72 -6.73 -6.76 0.04
CA ILE A 72 -5.81 -6.04 0.89
C ILE A 72 -6.55 -5.45 2.08
N GLU A 73 -6.00 -5.67 3.26
CA GLU A 73 -6.48 -5.09 4.51
C GLU A 73 -5.28 -4.77 5.37
N VAL A 74 -5.38 -3.71 6.15
CA VAL A 74 -4.32 -3.32 7.08
C VAL A 74 -4.87 -3.45 8.49
N ILE A 75 -4.19 -4.24 9.33
CA ILE A 75 -4.57 -4.41 10.73
C ILE A 75 -3.97 -3.27 11.53
N GLU A 76 -4.83 -2.39 12.01
CA GLU A 76 -4.39 -1.23 12.76
C GLU A 76 -3.95 -1.60 14.18
N GLY A 77 -2.92 -0.92 14.64
CA GLY A 77 -2.45 -1.10 16.01
C GLY A 77 -1.42 -2.20 16.21
N TYR A 78 -1.43 -3.22 15.37
CA TYR A 78 -0.49 -4.34 15.51
C TYR A 78 0.75 -4.22 14.63
N PHE A 79 0.60 -3.65 13.46
CA PHE A 79 1.68 -3.59 12.48
C PHE A 79 2.07 -2.18 12.09
N THR A 80 1.86 -1.24 13.00
CA THR A 80 2.16 0.16 12.71
C THR A 80 3.61 0.40 12.35
N GLY A 81 4.52 -0.38 12.90
CA GLY A 81 5.93 -0.26 12.59
C GLY A 81 6.37 -1.03 11.35
N VAL A 82 5.49 -1.87 10.79
CA VAL A 82 5.85 -2.74 9.65
C VAL A 82 5.48 -2.10 8.32
N TYR A 83 4.27 -1.59 8.21
CA TYR A 83 3.76 -1.01 6.96
C TYR A 83 3.62 0.50 7.01
N ARG A 84 3.71 1.07 8.19
CA ARG A 84 3.56 2.50 8.43
C ARG A 84 4.71 2.89 9.34
N ALA A 85 5.58 3.67 8.82
CA ALA A 85 6.75 4.10 9.58
C ALA A 85 6.41 4.95 10.79
#